data_3eb276f6a314a61b243ff34c3be125d0
#
_entry.id   3eb276f6a314a61b243ff34c3be125d0
#
_cell.length_a   1.000
_cell.length_b   1.000
_cell.length_c   1.000
_cell.angle_alpha   90.00
_cell.angle_beta   90.00
_cell.angle_gamma   90.00
#
_symmetry.space_group_name_H-M   'P 1'
#
loop_
_entity.id
_entity.type
_entity.pdbx_description
1 polymer ?
#
loop_
_entity_poly.entity_id
_entity_poly.type
_entity_poly.pdbx_seq_one_letter_code
_entity_poly.pdbx_strand_id
1 'polypeptide(L)'
;MIKDPHMNTTTEARVAGNWQQWLQHPDRLRFREFLFQVHFWVGAITAPYILLMSLSGAAIVFRNEVSRQFSLEWLVRFHSELLAGDIGRTVNGIGGACATLLCVTGAVIWWPGIEHWRRSLTVSWRAHFPRISWDLHSALGFWCLPFVLLWGISGIYLSLPHTFNFLFLIDRRDRFVDSALYWLSELHFGRFGLFAEIAWCLLGLVPAMLAFTGVFVCCRRVFYKKASNPNRAKG
;
A
#
# COMPACT_ATOMS: atom_id res chain seq x y z
N MET A 1 -26.26 -33.62 26.51
CA MET A 1 -25.96 -32.37 25.77
C MET A 1 -25.64 -32.81 24.34
N ILE A 2 -26.66 -32.85 23.49
CA ILE A 2 -26.63 -33.37 22.13
C ILE A 2 -26.11 -32.23 21.24
N LYS A 3 -24.92 -32.41 20.67
CA LYS A 3 -24.32 -31.48 19.70
C LYS A 3 -25.09 -31.68 18.37
N ASP A 4 -25.78 -30.65 17.94
CA ASP A 4 -26.59 -30.65 16.72
C ASP A 4 -25.66 -30.70 15.50
N PRO A 5 -25.58 -31.81 14.74
CA PRO A 5 -24.61 -31.99 13.65
C PRO A 5 -25.00 -31.18 12.38
N HIS A 6 -26.19 -30.58 12.33
CA HIS A 6 -26.68 -29.88 11.13
C HIS A 6 -26.27 -28.40 11.06
N MET A 7 -25.80 -27.80 12.13
CA MET A 7 -25.45 -26.37 12.16
C MET A 7 -24.05 -26.08 11.56
N ASN A 8 -23.16 -27.07 11.49
CA ASN A 8 -21.81 -26.90 10.94
C ASN A 8 -21.75 -27.04 9.40
N THR A 9 -22.55 -27.94 8.82
CA THR A 9 -22.48 -28.28 7.40
C THR A 9 -23.00 -27.16 6.48
N THR A 10 -24.01 -26.41 6.90
CA THR A 10 -24.56 -25.29 6.10
C THR A 10 -23.66 -24.07 6.12
N THR A 11 -22.95 -23.81 7.23
CA THR A 11 -22.00 -22.70 7.34
C THR A 11 -20.72 -23.00 6.56
N GLU A 12 -20.20 -24.21 6.66
CA GLU A 12 -19.03 -24.67 5.90
C GLU A 12 -19.30 -24.71 4.39
N ALA A 13 -20.47 -25.20 3.97
CA ALA A 13 -20.87 -25.19 2.57
C ALA A 13 -21.03 -23.78 2.01
N ARG A 14 -21.55 -22.83 2.82
CA ARG A 14 -21.68 -21.41 2.41
C ARG A 14 -20.31 -20.73 2.30
N VAL A 15 -19.39 -21.00 3.22
CA VAL A 15 -18.02 -20.48 3.19
C VAL A 15 -17.25 -21.05 2.02
N ALA A 16 -17.37 -22.37 1.77
CA ALA A 16 -16.76 -23.02 0.61
C ALA A 16 -17.30 -22.47 -0.72
N GLY A 17 -18.62 -22.21 -0.83
CA GLY A 17 -19.23 -21.56 -1.98
C GLY A 17 -18.71 -20.15 -2.23
N ASN A 18 -18.52 -19.34 -1.16
CA ASN A 18 -17.98 -18.00 -1.26
C ASN A 18 -16.50 -17.99 -1.68
N TRP A 19 -15.69 -18.94 -1.22
CA TRP A 19 -14.28 -19.09 -1.61
C TRP A 19 -14.14 -19.45 -3.10
N GLN A 20 -14.91 -20.43 -3.56
CA GLN A 20 -14.92 -20.84 -4.97
C GLN A 20 -15.37 -19.70 -5.87
N GLN A 21 -16.39 -18.96 -5.47
CA GLN A 21 -16.88 -17.78 -6.17
C GLN A 21 -15.82 -16.67 -6.24
N TRP A 22 -15.08 -16.42 -5.15
CA TRP A 22 -13.98 -15.45 -5.14
C TRP A 22 -12.82 -15.87 -6.04
N LEU A 23 -12.50 -17.17 -6.08
CA LEU A 23 -11.43 -17.69 -6.92
C LEU A 23 -11.76 -17.60 -8.42
N GLN A 24 -12.99 -17.88 -8.81
CA GLN A 24 -13.41 -17.98 -10.21
C GLN A 24 -14.00 -16.69 -10.76
N HIS A 25 -14.86 -16.02 -9.99
CA HIS A 25 -15.64 -14.84 -10.40
C HIS A 25 -15.60 -13.74 -9.34
N PRO A 26 -14.41 -13.15 -9.05
CA PRO A 26 -14.25 -12.15 -8.00
C PRO A 26 -15.03 -10.85 -8.29
N ASP A 27 -15.36 -10.58 -9.54
CA ASP A 27 -16.12 -9.44 -10.03
C ASP A 27 -17.58 -9.41 -9.52
N ARG A 28 -18.13 -10.54 -9.13
CA ARG A 28 -19.53 -10.67 -8.65
C ARG A 28 -19.71 -10.37 -7.15
N LEU A 29 -18.64 -10.14 -6.41
CA LEU A 29 -18.72 -9.92 -4.95
C LEU A 29 -18.91 -8.44 -4.61
N ARG A 30 -20.02 -8.10 -3.96
CA ARG A 30 -20.33 -6.74 -3.46
C ARG A 30 -19.25 -6.21 -2.50
N PHE A 31 -18.62 -7.11 -1.71
CA PHE A 31 -17.53 -6.77 -0.81
C PHE A 31 -16.30 -6.24 -1.57
N ARG A 32 -15.98 -6.82 -2.73
CA ARG A 32 -14.89 -6.35 -3.60
C ARG A 32 -15.16 -4.96 -4.15
N GLU A 33 -16.40 -4.64 -4.49
CA GLU A 33 -16.79 -3.28 -4.91
C GLU A 33 -16.59 -2.26 -3.78
N PHE A 34 -16.98 -2.62 -2.56
CA PHE A 34 -16.74 -1.78 -1.38
C PHE A 34 -15.25 -1.53 -1.16
N LEU A 35 -14.42 -2.59 -1.15
CA LEU A 35 -12.96 -2.46 -1.00
C LEU A 35 -12.35 -1.62 -2.13
N PHE A 36 -12.86 -1.76 -3.35
CA PHE A 36 -12.44 -0.93 -4.47
C PHE A 36 -12.74 0.56 -4.22
N GLN A 37 -13.90 0.90 -3.68
CA GLN A 37 -14.22 2.28 -3.33
C GLN A 37 -13.30 2.82 -2.23
N VAL A 38 -13.05 2.01 -1.19
CA VAL A 38 -12.11 2.38 -0.12
C VAL A 38 -10.71 2.63 -0.70
N HIS A 39 -10.17 1.69 -1.48
CA HIS A 39 -8.86 1.82 -2.12
C HIS A 39 -8.79 3.07 -3.01
N PHE A 40 -9.82 3.30 -3.81
CA PHE A 40 -9.90 4.42 -4.74
C PHE A 40 -9.86 5.77 -4.01
N TRP A 41 -10.72 5.97 -3.00
CA TRP A 41 -10.80 7.26 -2.31
C TRP A 41 -9.62 7.50 -1.37
N VAL A 42 -9.20 6.49 -0.62
CA VAL A 42 -8.01 6.58 0.23
C VAL A 42 -6.78 6.85 -0.64
N GLY A 43 -6.63 6.13 -1.76
CA GLY A 43 -5.52 6.32 -2.69
C GLY A 43 -5.51 7.73 -3.30
N ALA A 44 -6.67 8.23 -3.76
CA ALA A 44 -6.76 9.57 -4.35
C ALA A 44 -6.40 10.68 -3.35
N ILE A 45 -6.87 10.57 -2.09
CA ILE A 45 -6.60 11.56 -1.04
C ILE A 45 -5.14 11.51 -0.59
N THR A 46 -4.56 10.31 -0.42
CA THR A 46 -3.21 10.13 0.13
C THR A 46 -2.11 10.16 -0.94
N ALA A 47 -2.45 10.16 -2.23
CA ALA A 47 -1.46 10.12 -3.31
C ALA A 47 -0.39 11.23 -3.24
N PRO A 48 -0.72 12.52 -2.99
CA PRO A 48 0.30 13.57 -2.86
C PRO A 48 1.26 13.30 -1.69
N TYR A 49 0.73 12.83 -0.56
CA TYR A 49 1.52 12.45 0.60
C TYR A 49 2.45 11.27 0.26
N ILE A 50 1.92 10.19 -0.31
CA ILE A 50 2.70 9.01 -0.69
C ILE A 50 3.80 9.37 -1.69
N LEU A 51 3.51 10.25 -2.65
CA LEU A 51 4.50 10.75 -3.61
C LEU A 51 5.66 11.44 -2.88
N LEU A 52 5.37 12.38 -1.98
CA LEU A 52 6.39 13.14 -1.24
C LEU A 52 7.20 12.22 -0.31
N MET A 53 6.54 11.30 0.40
CA MET A 53 7.20 10.36 1.30
C MET A 53 8.08 9.37 0.55
N SER A 54 7.63 8.89 -0.60
CA SER A 54 8.39 7.99 -1.47
C SER A 54 9.66 8.67 -2.02
N LEU A 55 9.54 9.88 -2.55
CA LEU A 55 10.68 10.64 -3.09
C LEU A 55 11.68 11.03 -2.00
N SER A 56 11.21 11.54 -0.87
CA SER A 56 12.09 11.89 0.25
C SER A 56 12.77 10.66 0.86
N GLY A 57 12.02 9.55 1.02
CA GLY A 57 12.55 8.29 1.51
C GLY A 57 13.65 7.73 0.61
N ALA A 58 13.41 7.68 -0.71
CA ALA A 58 14.42 7.24 -1.69
C ALA A 58 15.68 8.12 -1.65
N ALA A 59 15.53 9.42 -1.47
CA ALA A 59 16.66 10.35 -1.41
C ALA A 59 17.50 10.20 -0.14
N ILE A 60 16.87 9.98 1.02
CA ILE A 60 17.60 9.87 2.30
C ILE A 60 18.27 8.53 2.53
N VAL A 61 18.04 7.52 1.68
CA VAL A 61 18.77 6.24 1.75
C VAL A 61 20.28 6.49 1.67
N PHE A 62 20.72 7.39 0.78
CA PHE A 62 22.14 7.76 0.57
C PHE A 62 22.64 8.89 1.48
N ARG A 63 21.92 9.17 2.59
CA ARG A 63 22.30 10.31 3.44
C ARG A 63 23.74 10.25 3.97
N ASN A 64 24.27 9.04 4.22
CA ASN A 64 25.62 8.86 4.77
C ASN A 64 26.72 9.23 3.75
N GLU A 65 26.45 8.95 2.46
CA GLU A 65 27.35 9.24 1.34
C GLU A 65 27.31 10.73 0.99
N VAL A 66 26.11 11.30 0.97
CA VAL A 66 25.89 12.70 0.54
C VAL A 66 26.13 13.69 1.67
N SER A 67 25.92 13.30 2.95
CA SER A 67 26.07 14.21 4.11
C SER A 67 27.50 14.74 4.32
N ARG A 68 28.49 14.13 3.67
CA ARG A 68 29.87 14.66 3.64
C ARG A 68 29.99 15.99 2.88
N GLN A 69 29.04 16.29 1.97
CA GLN A 69 29.06 17.49 1.14
C GLN A 69 27.88 18.41 1.39
N PHE A 70 26.70 17.85 1.79
CA PHE A 70 25.46 18.61 2.01
C PHE A 70 24.75 18.13 3.26
N SER A 71 24.27 19.07 4.09
CA SER A 71 23.39 18.73 5.22
C SER A 71 22.01 18.32 4.69
N LEU A 72 21.64 17.06 4.91
CA LEU A 72 20.32 16.51 4.56
C LEU A 72 19.36 16.45 5.77
N GLU A 73 19.72 17.09 6.88
CA GLU A 73 18.91 17.05 8.11
C GLU A 73 17.47 17.52 7.88
N TRP A 74 17.30 18.58 7.09
CA TRP A 74 15.97 19.10 6.76
C TRP A 74 15.13 18.06 6.02
N LEU A 75 15.74 17.25 5.11
CA LEU A 75 15.05 16.22 4.36
C LEU A 75 14.69 15.03 5.24
N VAL A 76 15.58 14.66 6.16
CA VAL A 76 15.29 13.64 7.17
C VAL A 76 14.14 14.09 8.07
N ARG A 77 14.16 15.34 8.57
CA ARG A 77 13.08 15.93 9.36
C ARG A 77 11.77 16.04 8.56
N PHE A 78 11.87 16.40 7.28
CA PHE A 78 10.70 16.39 6.41
C PHE A 78 10.09 14.98 6.32
N HIS A 79 10.90 13.96 6.04
CA HIS A 79 10.42 12.58 5.91
C HIS A 79 9.89 12.03 7.25
N SER A 80 10.55 12.29 8.38
CA SER A 80 10.17 11.73 9.68
C SER A 80 9.02 12.46 10.37
N GLU A 81 8.92 13.78 10.20
CA GLU A 81 7.99 14.63 10.96
C GLU A 81 7.38 15.78 10.16
N LEU A 82 7.47 15.76 8.82
CA LEU A 82 6.93 16.77 7.90
C LEU A 82 7.34 18.20 8.26
N LEU A 83 8.47 18.39 8.92
CA LEU A 83 8.96 19.65 9.50
C LEU A 83 7.99 20.27 10.56
N ALA A 84 7.02 19.51 11.06
CA ALA A 84 5.97 19.96 11.96
C ALA A 84 6.01 19.26 13.35
N GLY A 85 7.14 18.60 13.69
CA GLY A 85 7.34 17.94 14.98
C GLY A 85 6.31 16.85 15.27
N ASP A 86 5.70 16.86 16.46
CA ASP A 86 4.77 15.80 16.88
C ASP A 86 3.49 15.73 16.03
N ILE A 87 3.01 16.87 15.52
CA ILE A 87 1.88 16.89 14.58
C ILE A 87 2.28 16.17 13.30
N GLY A 88 3.46 16.45 12.77
CA GLY A 88 3.98 15.81 11.57
C GLY A 88 4.18 14.31 11.76
N ARG A 89 4.67 13.85 12.92
CA ARG A 89 4.77 12.42 13.25
C ARG A 89 3.39 11.76 13.28
N THR A 90 2.40 12.44 13.86
CA THR A 90 1.02 11.92 13.89
C THR A 90 0.47 11.76 12.47
N VAL A 91 0.68 12.76 11.60
CA VAL A 91 0.28 12.69 10.19
C VAL A 91 1.01 11.55 9.47
N ASN A 92 2.30 11.36 9.72
CA ASN A 92 3.08 10.26 9.16
C ASN A 92 2.56 8.88 9.62
N GLY A 93 2.22 8.74 10.90
CA GLY A 93 1.60 7.51 11.41
C GLY A 93 0.27 7.19 10.73
N ILE A 94 -0.59 8.21 10.55
CA ILE A 94 -1.86 8.07 9.79
C ILE A 94 -1.57 7.73 8.33
N GLY A 95 -0.59 8.38 7.71
CA GLY A 95 -0.16 8.09 6.35
C GLY A 95 0.34 6.66 6.17
N GLY A 96 1.13 6.14 7.13
CA GLY A 96 1.54 4.74 7.18
C GLY A 96 0.35 3.78 7.30
N ALA A 97 -0.65 4.11 8.13
CA ALA A 97 -1.89 3.33 8.25
C ALA A 97 -2.69 3.33 6.93
N CYS A 98 -2.79 4.47 6.26
CA CYS A 98 -3.42 4.56 4.94
C CYS A 98 -2.67 3.73 3.89
N ALA A 99 -1.33 3.78 3.87
CA ALA A 99 -0.51 2.97 2.96
C ALA A 99 -0.70 1.47 3.22
N THR A 100 -0.73 1.05 4.50
CA THR A 100 -1.02 -0.33 4.90
C THR A 100 -2.42 -0.76 4.44
N LEU A 101 -3.44 0.08 4.65
CA LEU A 101 -4.81 -0.17 4.18
C LEU A 101 -4.87 -0.29 2.64
N LEU A 102 -4.14 0.56 1.91
CA LEU A 102 -4.04 0.48 0.46
C LEU A 102 -3.39 -0.83 0.01
N CYS A 103 -2.35 -1.30 0.69
CA CYS A 103 -1.74 -2.60 0.41
C CYS A 103 -2.73 -3.76 0.61
N VAL A 104 -3.43 -3.79 1.74
CA VAL A 104 -4.40 -4.85 2.06
C VAL A 104 -5.57 -4.84 1.08
N THR A 105 -6.20 -3.68 0.85
CA THR A 105 -7.30 -3.56 -0.10
C THR A 105 -6.84 -3.83 -1.52
N GLY A 106 -5.66 -3.34 -1.90
CA GLY A 106 -5.03 -3.56 -3.19
C GLY A 106 -4.80 -5.04 -3.48
N ALA A 107 -4.28 -5.80 -2.50
CA ALA A 107 -4.07 -7.24 -2.62
C ALA A 107 -5.38 -8.00 -2.89
N VAL A 108 -6.45 -7.63 -2.18
CA VAL A 108 -7.78 -8.28 -2.35
C VAL A 108 -8.40 -7.95 -3.71
N ILE A 109 -8.37 -6.68 -4.13
CA ILE A 109 -8.97 -6.26 -5.40
C ILE A 109 -8.11 -6.63 -6.61
N TRP A 110 -6.81 -6.85 -6.41
CA TRP A 110 -5.89 -7.23 -7.49
C TRP A 110 -6.25 -8.58 -8.12
N TRP A 111 -6.79 -9.53 -7.35
CA TRP A 111 -7.09 -10.88 -7.83
C TRP A 111 -8.09 -10.85 -8.99
N PRO A 112 -7.69 -11.21 -10.23
CA PRO A 112 -8.55 -11.16 -11.41
C PRO A 112 -9.26 -12.49 -11.70
N GLY A 113 -9.12 -13.51 -10.82
CA GLY A 113 -9.57 -14.87 -11.05
C GLY A 113 -8.48 -15.79 -11.63
N ILE A 114 -8.72 -17.09 -11.55
CA ILE A 114 -7.75 -18.14 -11.91
C ILE A 114 -7.34 -18.06 -13.40
N GLU A 115 -8.23 -17.63 -14.29
CA GLU A 115 -7.95 -17.61 -15.72
C GLU A 115 -7.03 -16.44 -16.15
N HIS A 116 -7.02 -15.33 -15.40
CA HIS A 116 -6.41 -14.09 -15.86
C HIS A 116 -5.25 -13.58 -15.01
N TRP A 117 -4.87 -14.26 -13.91
CA TRP A 117 -3.87 -13.79 -12.95
C TRP A 117 -2.50 -13.53 -13.58
N ARG A 118 -2.05 -14.41 -14.52
CA ARG A 118 -0.74 -14.25 -15.19
C ARG A 118 -0.67 -12.95 -15.98
N ARG A 119 -1.78 -12.53 -16.60
CA ARG A 119 -1.84 -11.28 -17.37
C ARG A 119 -1.73 -10.05 -16.48
N SER A 120 -2.18 -10.13 -15.23
CA SER A 120 -2.12 -9.03 -14.27
C SER A 120 -0.73 -8.83 -13.65
N LEU A 121 0.20 -9.77 -13.89
CA LEU A 121 1.60 -9.69 -13.46
C LEU A 121 2.51 -8.96 -14.43
N THR A 122 2.05 -8.66 -15.64
CA THR A 122 2.86 -8.15 -16.76
C THR A 122 2.30 -6.84 -17.31
N VAL A 123 3.18 -6.06 -17.94
CA VAL A 123 2.83 -4.78 -18.56
C VAL A 123 2.82 -4.93 -20.08
N SER A 124 1.71 -4.51 -20.70
CA SER A 124 1.54 -4.52 -22.16
C SER A 124 2.14 -3.26 -22.78
N TRP A 125 3.46 -3.19 -22.93
CA TRP A 125 4.20 -1.99 -23.38
C TRP A 125 3.79 -1.43 -24.75
N ARG A 126 3.17 -2.25 -25.60
CA ARG A 126 2.67 -1.81 -26.92
C ARG A 126 1.24 -1.29 -26.91
N ALA A 127 0.62 -1.25 -25.75
CA ALA A 127 -0.74 -0.74 -25.59
C ALA A 127 -0.78 0.80 -25.50
N HIS A 128 -1.98 1.38 -25.53
CA HIS A 128 -2.17 2.82 -25.29
C HIS A 128 -1.82 3.19 -23.82
N PHE A 129 -1.33 4.39 -23.60
CA PHE A 129 -0.87 4.90 -22.30
C PHE A 129 -1.82 4.58 -21.11
N PRO A 130 -3.15 4.72 -21.24
CA PRO A 130 -4.06 4.33 -20.15
C PRO A 130 -4.02 2.85 -19.77
N ARG A 131 -3.77 1.97 -20.73
CA ARG A 131 -3.63 0.54 -20.48
C ARG A 131 -2.30 0.26 -19.81
N ILE A 132 -1.22 0.89 -20.27
CA ILE A 132 0.11 0.78 -19.66
C ILE A 132 0.05 1.26 -18.20
N SER A 133 -0.60 2.39 -17.92
CA SER A 133 -0.74 2.91 -16.55
C SER A 133 -1.50 1.96 -15.63
N TRP A 134 -2.56 1.33 -16.13
CA TRP A 134 -3.29 0.30 -15.38
C TRP A 134 -2.43 -0.94 -15.13
N ASP A 135 -1.77 -1.46 -16.15
CA ASP A 135 -0.92 -2.65 -16.05
C ASP A 135 0.27 -2.38 -15.12
N LEU A 136 0.90 -1.19 -15.19
CA LEU A 136 1.97 -0.77 -14.28
C LEU A 136 1.49 -0.71 -12.82
N HIS A 137 0.34 -0.07 -12.56
CA HIS A 137 -0.22 -0.01 -11.22
C HIS A 137 -0.49 -1.41 -10.67
N SER A 138 -1.08 -2.29 -11.48
CA SER A 138 -1.41 -3.65 -11.10
C SER A 138 -0.16 -4.51 -10.87
N ALA A 139 0.78 -4.51 -11.80
CA ALA A 139 1.98 -5.34 -11.73
C ALA A 139 2.95 -4.86 -10.63
N LEU A 140 3.24 -3.55 -10.55
CA LEU A 140 4.09 -2.99 -9.49
C LEU A 140 3.43 -3.17 -8.11
N GLY A 141 2.10 -2.96 -8.03
CA GLY A 141 1.35 -3.18 -6.81
C GLY A 141 1.47 -4.60 -6.29
N PHE A 142 1.48 -5.60 -7.17
CA PHE A 142 1.68 -6.99 -6.78
C PHE A 142 3.13 -7.30 -6.39
N TRP A 143 4.09 -7.02 -7.30
CA TRP A 143 5.48 -7.41 -7.08
C TRP A 143 6.14 -6.68 -5.91
N CYS A 144 5.76 -5.42 -5.68
CA CYS A 144 6.33 -4.61 -4.62
C CYS A 144 5.48 -4.56 -3.35
N LEU A 145 4.34 -5.28 -3.31
CA LEU A 145 3.44 -5.34 -2.16
C LEU A 145 4.16 -5.56 -0.83
N PRO A 146 5.06 -6.57 -0.68
CA PRO A 146 5.71 -6.83 0.60
C PRO A 146 6.58 -5.66 1.07
N PHE A 147 7.23 -4.95 0.15
CA PHE A 147 8.07 -3.79 0.48
C PHE A 147 7.22 -2.59 0.90
N VAL A 148 6.15 -2.27 0.14
CA VAL A 148 5.27 -1.14 0.47
C VAL A 148 4.53 -1.41 1.77
N LEU A 149 4.10 -2.65 2.00
CA LEU A 149 3.48 -3.08 3.26
C LEU A 149 4.46 -2.95 4.43
N LEU A 150 5.71 -3.39 4.26
CA LEU A 150 6.78 -3.22 5.24
C LEU A 150 6.94 -1.74 5.63
N TRP A 151 7.06 -0.84 4.63
CA TRP A 151 7.20 0.60 4.89
C TRP A 151 5.95 1.23 5.50
N GLY A 152 4.76 0.77 5.15
CA GLY A 152 3.52 1.21 5.80
C GLY A 152 3.50 0.86 7.28
N ILE A 153 3.72 -0.41 7.62
CA ILE A 153 3.70 -0.91 9.01
C ILE A 153 4.84 -0.29 9.84
N SER A 154 6.07 -0.30 9.31
CA SER A 154 7.21 0.29 10.00
C SER A 154 7.10 1.80 10.14
N GLY A 155 6.49 2.48 9.18
CA GLY A 155 6.18 3.91 9.24
C GLY A 155 5.23 4.24 10.40
N ILE A 156 4.20 3.42 10.64
CA ILE A 156 3.32 3.56 11.82
C ILE A 156 4.15 3.39 13.10
N TYR A 157 4.95 2.33 13.19
CA TYR A 157 5.77 2.03 14.36
C TYR A 157 6.77 3.15 14.66
N LEU A 158 7.52 3.62 13.67
CA LEU A 158 8.53 4.66 13.82
C LEU A 158 7.92 6.03 14.16
N SER A 159 6.74 6.32 13.65
CA SER A 159 6.05 7.60 13.90
C SER A 159 5.30 7.60 15.23
N LEU A 160 4.65 6.50 15.60
CA LEU A 160 3.75 6.38 16.76
C LEU A 160 4.06 5.11 17.59
N PRO A 161 5.28 4.95 18.14
CA PRO A 161 5.70 3.71 18.77
C PRO A 161 4.83 3.30 19.98
N HIS A 162 4.40 4.26 20.79
CA HIS A 162 3.53 3.99 21.95
C HIS A 162 2.15 3.48 21.52
N THR A 163 1.53 4.15 20.54
CA THR A 163 0.23 3.76 19.99
C THR A 163 0.32 2.39 19.31
N PHE A 164 1.38 2.14 18.55
CA PHE A 164 1.62 0.87 17.89
C PHE A 164 1.73 -0.27 18.91
N ASN A 165 2.56 -0.11 19.95
CA ASN A 165 2.75 -1.10 20.99
C ASN A 165 1.43 -1.38 21.75
N PHE A 166 0.63 -0.34 22.03
CA PHE A 166 -0.67 -0.48 22.68
C PHE A 166 -1.67 -1.25 21.80
N LEU A 167 -1.80 -0.88 20.53
CA LEU A 167 -2.77 -1.51 19.60
C LEU A 167 -2.47 -2.98 19.34
N PHE A 168 -1.19 -3.35 19.24
CA PHE A 168 -0.77 -4.72 18.98
C PHE A 168 -0.41 -5.51 20.24
N LEU A 169 -0.73 -4.99 21.44
CA LEU A 169 -0.43 -5.62 22.74
C LEU A 169 1.02 -6.10 22.86
N ILE A 170 1.96 -5.28 22.39
CA ILE A 170 3.37 -5.60 22.29
C ILE A 170 4.02 -5.61 23.67
N ASP A 171 4.50 -6.77 24.13
CA ASP A 171 5.39 -6.88 25.29
C ASP A 171 6.86 -6.82 24.86
N ARG A 172 7.50 -5.69 25.06
CA ARG A 172 8.92 -5.48 24.74
C ARG A 172 9.90 -6.21 25.66
N ARG A 173 9.42 -6.91 26.69
CA ARG A 173 10.23 -7.81 27.52
C ARG A 173 10.51 -9.12 26.82
N ASP A 174 9.67 -9.48 25.84
CA ASP A 174 9.90 -10.63 24.99
C ASP A 174 11.04 -10.33 23.99
N ARG A 175 12.14 -11.08 24.09
CA ARG A 175 13.32 -10.91 23.22
C ARG A 175 13.03 -11.15 21.75
N PHE A 176 12.09 -12.02 21.43
CA PHE A 176 11.67 -12.25 20.04
C PHE A 176 10.97 -11.02 19.48
N VAL A 177 10.05 -10.46 20.24
CA VAL A 177 9.30 -9.25 19.86
C VAL A 177 10.25 -8.05 19.70
N ASP A 178 11.15 -7.84 20.65
CA ASP A 178 12.11 -6.74 20.57
C ASP A 178 13.05 -6.89 19.35
N SER A 179 13.51 -8.11 19.07
CA SER A 179 14.29 -8.43 17.87
C SER A 179 13.48 -8.18 16.58
N ALA A 180 12.20 -8.55 16.55
CA ALA A 180 11.34 -8.31 15.38
C ALA A 180 11.14 -6.82 15.11
N LEU A 181 10.94 -6.00 16.15
CA LEU A 181 10.83 -4.53 16.02
C LEU A 181 12.15 -3.89 15.58
N TYR A 182 13.27 -4.40 16.07
CA TYR A 182 14.59 -3.99 15.59
C TYR A 182 14.74 -4.23 14.08
N TRP A 183 14.47 -5.45 13.61
CA TRP A 183 14.56 -5.78 12.20
C TRP A 183 13.54 -5.03 11.34
N LEU A 184 12.33 -4.77 11.86
CA LEU A 184 11.33 -3.94 11.19
C LEU A 184 11.88 -2.53 10.91
N SER A 185 12.62 -1.96 11.87
CA SER A 185 13.25 -0.64 11.72
C SER A 185 14.43 -0.69 10.75
N GLU A 186 15.33 -1.67 10.86
CA GLU A 186 16.49 -1.80 9.99
C GLU A 186 16.07 -2.02 8.52
N LEU A 187 15.06 -2.86 8.29
CA LEU A 187 14.48 -3.08 6.98
C LEU A 187 13.80 -1.82 6.42
N HIS A 188 13.21 -0.97 7.28
CA HIS A 188 12.67 0.31 6.82
C HIS A 188 13.77 1.20 6.24
N PHE A 189 14.91 1.26 6.92
CA PHE A 189 16.02 2.11 6.52
C PHE A 189 16.84 1.57 5.35
N GLY A 190 16.91 0.24 5.17
CA GLY A 190 17.60 -0.41 4.06
C GLY A 190 19.12 -0.24 4.02
N ARG A 191 19.76 0.04 5.16
CA ARG A 191 21.19 0.37 5.27
C ARG A 191 22.07 -0.87 5.45
N PHE A 192 22.05 -1.76 4.47
CA PHE A 192 22.80 -3.02 4.46
C PHE A 192 24.00 -2.98 3.49
N GLY A 193 24.51 -1.77 3.16
CA GLY A 193 25.58 -1.53 2.21
C GLY A 193 25.08 -1.05 0.85
N LEU A 194 26.00 -0.56 0.03
CA LEU A 194 25.71 0.19 -1.21
C LEU A 194 24.72 -0.51 -2.16
N PHE A 195 24.85 -1.82 -2.36
CA PHE A 195 23.93 -2.57 -3.23
C PHE A 195 22.50 -2.59 -2.68
N ALA A 196 22.36 -2.77 -1.36
CA ALA A 196 21.05 -2.72 -0.71
C ALA A 196 20.46 -1.30 -0.78
N GLU A 197 21.25 -0.28 -0.56
CA GLU A 197 20.84 1.13 -0.66
C GLU A 197 20.35 1.49 -2.05
N ILE A 198 21.05 1.05 -3.11
CA ILE A 198 20.58 1.22 -4.49
C ILE A 198 19.26 0.50 -4.71
N ALA A 199 19.13 -0.75 -4.25
CA ALA A 199 17.89 -1.53 -4.38
C ALA A 199 16.74 -0.86 -3.61
N TRP A 200 16.99 -0.38 -2.37
CA TRP A 200 15.99 0.33 -1.54
C TRP A 200 15.58 1.67 -2.16
N CYS A 201 16.51 2.41 -2.74
CA CYS A 201 16.21 3.63 -3.48
C CYS A 201 15.27 3.34 -4.67
N LEU A 202 15.60 2.35 -5.50
CA LEU A 202 14.78 1.98 -6.66
C LEU A 202 13.39 1.49 -6.23
N LEU A 203 13.33 0.61 -5.23
CA LEU A 203 12.07 0.13 -4.65
C LEU A 203 11.30 1.27 -3.97
N GLY A 204 12.01 2.21 -3.31
CA GLY A 204 11.43 3.39 -2.66
C GLY A 204 10.72 4.33 -3.63
N LEU A 205 11.08 4.33 -4.92
CA LEU A 205 10.38 5.09 -5.97
C LEU A 205 9.07 4.42 -6.43
N VAL A 206 8.88 3.13 -6.13
CA VAL A 206 7.65 2.41 -6.57
C VAL A 206 6.37 3.01 -5.98
N PRO A 207 6.27 3.37 -4.68
CA PRO A 207 5.07 4.02 -4.17
C PRO A 207 4.74 5.34 -4.88
N ALA A 208 5.75 6.11 -5.31
CA ALA A 208 5.53 7.31 -6.12
C ALA A 208 4.92 6.97 -7.49
N MET A 209 5.41 5.92 -8.16
CA MET A 209 4.84 5.43 -9.42
C MET A 209 3.41 4.89 -9.21
N LEU A 210 3.16 4.18 -8.11
CA LEU A 210 1.81 3.70 -7.77
C LEU A 210 0.85 4.86 -7.51
N ALA A 211 1.29 5.91 -6.79
CA ALA A 211 0.50 7.11 -6.56
C ALA A 211 0.18 7.82 -7.89
N PHE A 212 1.17 8.03 -8.74
CA PHE A 212 0.99 8.67 -10.05
C PHE A 212 0.02 7.89 -10.96
N THR A 213 0.29 6.59 -11.16
CA THR A 213 -0.55 5.74 -12.00
C THR A 213 -1.96 5.58 -11.43
N GLY A 214 -2.08 5.46 -10.11
CA GLY A 214 -3.37 5.39 -9.40
C GLY A 214 -4.21 6.65 -9.59
N VAL A 215 -3.62 7.85 -9.42
CA VAL A 215 -4.30 9.12 -9.68
C VAL A 215 -4.70 9.25 -11.15
N PHE A 216 -3.83 8.88 -12.07
CA PHE A 216 -4.15 8.91 -13.50
C PHE A 216 -5.35 8.03 -13.84
N VAL A 217 -5.38 6.79 -13.34
CA VAL A 217 -6.51 5.86 -13.52
C VAL A 217 -7.78 6.41 -12.86
N CYS A 218 -7.66 7.01 -11.68
CA CYS A 218 -8.74 7.66 -10.95
C CYS A 218 -9.35 8.80 -11.75
N CYS A 219 -8.54 9.78 -12.15
CA CYS A 219 -8.98 10.94 -12.92
C CYS A 219 -9.68 10.51 -14.20
N ARG A 220 -9.10 9.58 -14.95
CA ARG A 220 -9.70 9.08 -16.17
C ARG A 220 -11.08 8.46 -15.95
N ARG A 221 -11.23 7.65 -14.88
CA ARG A 221 -12.53 7.02 -14.57
C ARG A 221 -13.60 8.04 -14.25
N VAL A 222 -13.26 9.10 -13.49
CA VAL A 222 -14.19 10.15 -13.09
C VAL A 222 -14.59 11.00 -14.32
N PHE A 223 -13.61 11.49 -15.08
CA PHE A 223 -13.87 12.38 -16.22
C PHE A 223 -14.52 11.65 -17.39
N TYR A 224 -14.12 10.44 -17.72
CA TYR A 224 -14.72 9.68 -18.83
C TYR A 224 -16.17 9.28 -18.55
N LYS A 225 -16.48 8.90 -17.29
CA LYS A 225 -17.88 8.60 -16.90
C LYS A 225 -18.78 9.83 -16.98
N LYS A 226 -18.24 11.04 -16.73
CA LYS A 226 -18.96 12.31 -16.85
C LYS A 226 -19.23 12.68 -18.33
N ALA A 227 -18.28 12.43 -19.21
CA ALA A 227 -18.41 12.70 -20.64
C ALA A 227 -19.38 11.74 -21.35
N SER A 228 -19.49 10.48 -20.90
CA SER A 228 -20.39 9.48 -21.50
C SER A 228 -21.86 9.59 -21.03
N ASN A 229 -22.17 10.47 -20.06
CA ASN A 229 -23.54 10.68 -19.57
C ASN A 229 -23.90 12.18 -19.48
N PRO A 230 -24.06 12.90 -20.63
CA PRO A 230 -24.32 14.32 -20.65
C PRO A 230 -25.68 14.73 -20.04
N ASN A 231 -26.62 13.79 -19.88
CA ASN A 231 -27.97 14.07 -19.37
C ASN A 231 -28.05 14.22 -17.83
N ARG A 232 -27.00 13.90 -17.08
CA ARG A 232 -26.95 14.12 -15.60
C ARG A 232 -26.46 15.53 -15.20
N ALA A 233 -26.06 16.36 -16.12
CA ALA A 233 -25.56 17.73 -15.86
C ALA A 233 -26.65 18.81 -16.03
N LYS A 234 -27.89 18.44 -16.32
CA LYS A 234 -29.00 19.36 -16.55
C LYS A 234 -30.19 19.17 -15.60
N GLY A 235 -29.96 18.53 -14.44
CA GLY A 235 -30.95 18.40 -13.40
C GLY A 235 -30.46 18.95 -12.07
#